data_3950b18cfce354fa45e2d808a0ec64ff
#
_entry.id   3950b18cfce354fa45e2d808a0ec64ff
#
_cell.length_a   1.000
_cell.length_b   1.000
_cell.length_c   1.000
_cell.angle_alpha   90.00
_cell.angle_beta   90.00
_cell.angle_gamma   90.00
#
_symmetry.space_group_name_H-M   'P 1'
#
loop_
_entity.id
_entity.type
_entity.pdbx_description
1 polymer ?
#
loop_
_entity_poly.entity_id
_entity_poly.type
_entity_poly.pdbx_seq_one_letter_code
_entity_poly.pdbx_strand_id
1 'polypeptide(L)'
;MASGLVRKVEVKVMIWLQNILIVLMAGYMSIDQNGPVVLSWFSAIVGMISGLIMGDVSTGLMIGGTFQLMSLGVAALGGASAPNYGLATIIGTFIAVRTGTGIDAAIAVGLPVGLLAIQLEVVARIILNFVAHKMQSDNNEGKWGRMNRIALLGPAICSLQTLIPTVIVVAFGASVVNLILKVIPEWITNGLSIAAGMLPVVGIAMLMRYMPVKKFLPFILIGFVLSAYLNVPVLGIAIVGFAAAFGYFKIQLEKEEIAAAVPAAGTVDEMGDDFDE
;
A
#
# COMPACT_ATOMS: atom_id res chain seq x y z
N MET A 1 8.27 42.85 21.04
CA MET A 1 7.97 41.69 21.91
C MET A 1 6.68 40.95 21.48
N ALA A 2 5.63 41.66 21.06
CA ALA A 2 4.34 41.07 20.64
C ALA A 2 4.42 40.19 19.38
N SER A 3 5.22 40.55 18.37
CA SER A 3 5.34 39.79 17.13
C SER A 3 5.95 38.38 17.30
N GLY A 4 6.86 38.22 18.26
CA GLY A 4 7.46 36.94 18.59
C GLY A 4 6.50 35.99 19.33
N LEU A 5 5.58 36.52 20.11
CA LEU A 5 4.55 35.75 20.82
C LEU A 5 3.48 35.26 19.85
N VAL A 6 3.01 36.12 18.93
CA VAL A 6 2.02 35.76 17.91
C VAL A 6 2.58 34.63 17.01
N ARG A 7 3.82 34.75 16.54
CA ARG A 7 4.47 33.72 15.71
C ARG A 7 4.64 32.37 16.45
N LYS A 8 4.95 32.38 17.74
CA LYS A 8 5.02 31.15 18.56
C LYS A 8 3.65 30.48 18.74
N VAL A 9 2.59 31.26 18.88
CA VAL A 9 1.22 30.74 19.00
C VAL A 9 0.77 30.15 17.68
N GLU A 10 1.00 30.83 16.55
CA GLU A 10 0.68 30.32 15.22
C GLU A 10 1.37 28.99 14.91
N VAL A 11 2.67 28.89 15.18
CA VAL A 11 3.43 27.64 15.01
C VAL A 11 2.88 26.52 15.89
N LYS A 12 2.52 26.82 17.14
CA LYS A 12 1.96 25.83 18.06
C LYS A 12 0.58 25.35 17.60
N VAL A 13 -0.26 26.26 17.13
CA VAL A 13 -1.60 25.91 16.60
C VAL A 13 -1.47 25.07 15.35
N MET A 14 -0.55 25.40 14.44
CA MET A 14 -0.29 24.63 13.22
C MET A 14 0.17 23.19 13.54
N ILE A 15 1.05 23.03 14.53
CA ILE A 15 1.52 21.71 14.99
C ILE A 15 0.35 20.86 15.52
N TRP A 16 -0.53 21.47 16.35
CA TRP A 16 -1.70 20.77 16.87
C TRP A 16 -2.68 20.36 15.77
N LEU A 17 -2.91 21.25 14.80
CA LEU A 17 -3.77 20.96 13.65
C LEU A 17 -3.22 19.79 12.82
N GLN A 18 -1.93 19.78 12.52
CA GLN A 18 -1.27 18.69 11.81
C GLN A 18 -1.41 17.37 12.56
N ASN A 19 -1.19 17.36 13.87
CA ASN A 19 -1.32 16.17 14.70
C ASN A 19 -2.75 15.61 14.67
N ILE A 20 -3.77 16.47 14.79
CA ILE A 20 -5.17 16.07 14.72
C ILE A 20 -5.49 15.50 13.33
N LEU A 21 -5.06 16.16 12.25
CA LEU A 21 -5.31 15.70 10.89
C LEU A 21 -4.66 14.34 10.60
N ILE A 22 -3.44 14.11 11.08
CA ILE A 22 -2.76 12.81 10.95
C ILE A 22 -3.52 11.70 11.69
N VAL A 23 -4.00 11.97 12.91
CA VAL A 23 -4.81 11.01 13.68
C VAL A 23 -6.14 10.73 12.98
N LEU A 24 -6.82 11.77 12.48
CA LEU A 24 -8.06 11.61 11.73
C LEU A 24 -7.85 10.82 10.43
N MET A 25 -6.76 11.09 9.72
CA MET A 25 -6.39 10.36 8.51
C MET A 25 -6.15 8.87 8.80
N ALA A 26 -5.46 8.55 9.90
CA ALA A 26 -5.22 7.16 10.31
C ALA A 26 -6.54 6.45 10.67
N GLY A 27 -7.46 7.12 11.37
CA GLY A 27 -8.79 6.60 11.66
C GLY A 27 -9.62 6.36 10.41
N TYR A 28 -9.65 7.35 9.50
CA TYR A 28 -10.34 7.23 8.22
C TYR A 28 -9.81 6.05 7.39
N MET A 29 -8.50 5.88 7.36
CA MET A 29 -7.86 4.83 6.58
C MET A 29 -8.29 3.42 7.02
N SER A 30 -8.51 3.20 8.31
CA SER A 30 -9.02 1.91 8.80
C SER A 30 -10.48 1.68 8.41
N ILE A 31 -11.29 2.74 8.41
CA ILE A 31 -12.69 2.66 7.91
C ILE A 31 -12.68 2.37 6.40
N ASP A 32 -11.83 3.04 5.65
CA ASP A 32 -11.68 2.85 4.21
C ASP A 32 -11.24 1.41 3.88
N GLN A 33 -10.30 0.86 4.64
CA GLN A 33 -9.81 -0.52 4.46
C GLN A 33 -10.91 -1.58 4.59
N ASN A 34 -11.88 -1.35 5.47
CA ASN A 34 -12.97 -2.28 5.74
C ASN A 34 -14.29 -1.89 5.05
N GLY A 35 -14.31 -0.80 4.28
CA GLY A 35 -15.48 -0.24 3.59
C GLY A 35 -15.23 -0.01 2.09
N PRO A 36 -15.18 1.26 1.64
CA PRO A 36 -15.12 1.60 0.21
C PRO A 36 -13.82 1.21 -0.49
N VAL A 37 -12.72 1.07 0.24
CA VAL A 37 -11.37 0.71 -0.27
C VAL A 37 -10.88 1.66 -1.37
N VAL A 38 -10.83 2.96 -1.06
CA VAL A 38 -10.41 4.00 -2.00
C VAL A 38 -8.93 4.35 -1.84
N LEU A 39 -8.47 4.57 -0.60
CA LEU A 39 -7.11 5.06 -0.30
C LEU A 39 -6.22 4.01 0.34
N SER A 40 -6.78 3.08 1.10
CA SER A 40 -6.03 2.17 1.98
C SER A 40 -5.04 1.27 1.27
N TRP A 41 -5.28 0.93 0.01
CA TRP A 41 -4.38 0.09 -0.82
C TRP A 41 -3.29 0.89 -1.53
N PHE A 42 -3.37 2.23 -1.53
CA PHE A 42 -2.44 3.09 -2.24
C PHE A 42 -1.56 3.87 -1.26
N SER A 43 -0.53 3.20 -0.71
CA SER A 43 0.42 3.82 0.22
C SER A 43 1.06 5.08 -0.36
N ALA A 44 1.28 5.15 -1.68
CA ALA A 44 1.80 6.34 -2.34
C ALA A 44 0.84 7.54 -2.21
N ILE A 45 -0.48 7.34 -2.37
CA ILE A 45 -1.50 8.38 -2.20
C ILE A 45 -1.59 8.79 -0.73
N VAL A 46 -1.57 7.81 0.17
CA VAL A 46 -1.52 8.05 1.63
C VAL A 46 -0.30 8.87 2.00
N GLY A 47 0.87 8.57 1.41
CA GLY A 47 2.11 9.34 1.58
C GLY A 47 1.99 10.77 1.08
N MET A 48 1.39 10.98 -0.08
CA MET A 48 1.13 12.30 -0.62
C MET A 48 0.23 13.14 0.32
N ILE A 49 -0.87 12.57 0.80
CA ILE A 49 -1.81 13.29 1.67
C ILE A 49 -1.17 13.56 3.04
N SER A 50 -0.48 12.59 3.65
CA SER A 50 0.22 12.81 4.92
C SER A 50 1.36 13.83 4.78
N GLY A 51 2.09 13.81 3.64
CA GLY A 51 3.09 14.82 3.31
C GLY A 51 2.49 16.22 3.15
N LEU A 52 1.32 16.36 2.50
CA LEU A 52 0.58 17.62 2.41
C LEU A 52 0.20 18.16 3.79
N ILE A 53 -0.34 17.30 4.67
CA ILE A 53 -0.70 17.67 6.04
C ILE A 53 0.53 18.14 6.81
N MET A 54 1.66 17.46 6.65
CA MET A 54 2.90 17.76 7.35
C MET A 54 3.71 18.90 6.73
N GLY A 55 3.41 19.30 5.48
CA GLY A 55 4.09 20.37 4.76
C GLY A 55 5.31 19.93 3.95
N ASP A 56 5.52 18.62 3.77
CA ASP A 56 6.57 18.06 2.92
C ASP A 56 6.05 16.87 2.10
N VAL A 57 5.51 17.20 0.94
CA VAL A 57 4.93 16.25 0.01
C VAL A 57 5.99 15.32 -0.59
N SER A 58 7.21 15.83 -0.80
CA SER A 58 8.29 15.05 -1.40
C SER A 58 8.67 13.88 -0.51
N THR A 59 8.92 14.15 0.77
CA THR A 59 9.23 13.11 1.76
C THR A 59 8.07 12.13 1.92
N GLY A 60 6.83 12.62 1.97
CA GLY A 60 5.64 11.78 2.05
C GLY A 60 5.50 10.83 0.86
N LEU A 61 5.70 11.33 -0.37
CA LEU A 61 5.65 10.52 -1.59
C LEU A 61 6.78 9.49 -1.66
N MET A 62 8.00 9.85 -1.25
CA MET A 62 9.12 8.90 -1.23
C MET A 62 8.86 7.74 -0.28
N ILE A 63 8.39 8.02 0.94
CA ILE A 63 8.06 6.99 1.94
C ILE A 63 6.86 6.16 1.46
N GLY A 64 5.80 6.81 1.00
CA GLY A 64 4.61 6.14 0.50
C GLY A 64 4.89 5.29 -0.73
N GLY A 65 5.70 5.77 -1.66
CA GLY A 65 6.16 5.03 -2.84
C GLY A 65 6.97 3.78 -2.47
N THR A 66 7.87 3.90 -1.49
CA THR A 66 8.65 2.76 -0.99
C THR A 66 7.75 1.69 -0.38
N PHE A 67 6.81 2.07 0.48
CA PHE A 67 5.84 1.12 1.05
C PHE A 67 4.88 0.56 -0.01
N GLN A 68 4.53 1.34 -1.04
CA GLN A 68 3.74 0.85 -2.17
C GLN A 68 4.49 -0.26 -2.93
N LEU A 69 5.79 -0.07 -3.20
CA LEU A 69 6.60 -1.10 -3.85
C LEU A 69 6.74 -2.35 -2.98
N MET A 70 6.88 -2.20 -1.66
CA MET A 70 6.88 -3.34 -0.73
C MET A 70 5.56 -4.10 -0.75
N SER A 71 4.43 -3.40 -0.91
CA SER A 71 3.11 -4.02 -0.94
C SER A 71 2.84 -4.86 -2.19
N LEU A 72 3.52 -4.60 -3.31
CA LEU A 72 3.31 -5.33 -4.57
C LEU A 72 3.61 -6.83 -4.46
N GLY A 73 4.52 -7.23 -3.57
CA GLY A 73 4.89 -8.62 -3.35
C GLY A 73 4.06 -9.35 -2.30
N VAL A 74 3.14 -8.66 -1.66
CA VAL A 74 2.37 -9.22 -0.54
C VAL A 74 0.91 -9.39 -0.95
N ALA A 75 0.51 -10.64 -1.17
CA ALA A 75 -0.89 -10.98 -1.38
C ALA A 75 -1.46 -11.59 -0.09
N ALA A 76 -2.47 -10.97 0.48
CA ALA A 76 -3.21 -11.51 1.62
C ALA A 76 -4.16 -12.62 1.16
N LEU A 77 -3.62 -13.79 0.84
CA LEU A 77 -4.38 -14.95 0.40
C LEU A 77 -4.61 -15.92 1.57
N GLY A 78 -5.78 -16.51 1.63
CA GLY A 78 -6.08 -17.62 2.55
C GLY A 78 -6.01 -17.27 4.03
N GLY A 79 -6.28 -16.01 4.42
CA GLY A 79 -6.23 -15.56 5.82
C GLY A 79 -4.86 -15.08 6.28
N ALA A 80 -3.86 -15.00 5.40
CA ALA A 80 -2.59 -14.34 5.71
C ALA A 80 -2.81 -12.84 5.86
N SER A 81 -2.28 -12.25 6.93
CA SER A 81 -2.33 -10.81 7.16
C SER A 81 -1.12 -10.13 6.52
N ALA A 82 -1.37 -9.13 5.70
CA ALA A 82 -0.33 -8.24 5.18
C ALA A 82 -0.07 -7.10 6.16
N PRO A 83 1.16 -6.59 6.26
CA PRO A 83 1.45 -5.39 7.03
C PRO A 83 0.58 -4.22 6.55
N ASN A 84 0.14 -3.39 7.50
CA ASN A 84 -0.60 -2.18 7.15
C ASN A 84 0.37 -1.11 6.64
N TYR A 85 0.68 -1.18 5.34
CA TYR A 85 1.64 -0.27 4.70
C TYR A 85 1.16 1.18 4.69
N GLY A 86 -0.14 1.40 4.64
CA GLY A 86 -0.66 2.76 4.71
C GLY A 86 -0.47 3.38 6.09
N LEU A 87 -0.72 2.65 7.17
CA LEU A 87 -0.40 3.12 8.52
C LEU A 87 1.10 3.34 8.68
N ALA A 88 1.92 2.41 8.18
CA ALA A 88 3.38 2.55 8.15
C ALA A 88 3.81 3.84 7.44
N THR A 89 3.14 4.18 6.34
CA THR A 89 3.39 5.41 5.57
C THR A 89 3.03 6.66 6.38
N ILE A 90 1.86 6.69 7.01
CA ILE A 90 1.42 7.83 7.84
C ILE A 90 2.44 8.07 8.97
N ILE A 91 2.79 7.02 9.70
CA ILE A 91 3.73 7.09 10.82
C ILE A 91 5.13 7.47 10.33
N GLY A 92 5.62 6.83 9.26
CA GLY A 92 6.92 7.14 8.67
C GLY A 92 7.02 8.58 8.23
N THR A 93 6.02 9.09 7.50
CA THR A 93 5.97 10.48 7.05
C THR A 93 5.92 11.45 8.23
N PHE A 94 5.07 11.17 9.22
CA PHE A 94 4.99 12.00 10.43
C PHE A 94 6.35 12.10 11.13
N ILE A 95 7.04 10.99 11.31
CA ILE A 95 8.35 10.94 11.98
C ILE A 95 9.40 11.66 11.16
N ALA A 96 9.53 11.34 9.86
CA ALA A 96 10.53 11.95 9.00
C ALA A 96 10.45 13.48 9.02
N VAL A 97 9.25 14.02 8.82
CA VAL A 97 9.05 15.48 8.77
C VAL A 97 9.20 16.12 10.14
N ARG A 98 8.75 15.46 11.21
CA ARG A 98 8.82 16.01 12.59
C ARG A 98 10.23 16.01 13.17
N THR A 99 11.01 14.98 12.90
CA THR A 99 12.34 14.79 13.47
C THR A 99 13.47 15.22 12.53
N GLY A 100 13.16 15.46 11.24
CA GLY A 100 14.16 15.71 10.22
C GLY A 100 15.05 14.49 9.95
N THR A 101 14.61 13.28 10.37
CA THR A 101 15.35 12.05 10.10
C THR A 101 15.17 11.63 8.64
N GLY A 102 16.16 10.94 8.10
CA GLY A 102 16.10 10.42 6.74
C GLY A 102 14.98 9.40 6.52
N ILE A 103 14.70 9.10 5.27
CA ILE A 103 13.65 8.17 4.83
C ILE A 103 13.85 6.78 5.43
N ASP A 104 15.09 6.29 5.50
CA ASP A 104 15.44 4.97 6.03
C ASP A 104 15.04 4.83 7.51
N ALA A 105 15.30 5.86 8.32
CA ALA A 105 14.91 5.89 9.73
C ALA A 105 13.38 5.91 9.89
N ALA A 106 12.67 6.64 9.02
CA ALA A 106 11.22 6.69 8.99
C ALA A 106 10.60 5.34 8.63
N ILE A 107 11.16 4.62 7.65
CA ILE A 107 10.74 3.29 7.25
C ILE A 107 11.03 2.28 8.38
N ALA A 108 12.20 2.38 9.02
CA ALA A 108 12.59 1.51 10.13
C ALA A 108 11.65 1.59 11.34
N VAL A 109 10.96 2.73 11.53
CA VAL A 109 9.93 2.88 12.57
C VAL A 109 8.53 2.57 12.03
N GLY A 110 8.21 3.00 10.83
CA GLY A 110 6.88 2.82 10.22
C GLY A 110 6.54 1.35 10.01
N LEU A 111 7.48 0.53 9.52
CA LEU A 111 7.25 -0.88 9.21
C LEU A 111 6.88 -1.71 10.46
N PRO A 112 7.61 -1.65 11.59
CA PRO A 112 7.20 -2.34 12.82
C PRO A 112 5.82 -1.91 13.33
N VAL A 113 5.46 -0.63 13.20
CA VAL A 113 4.11 -0.15 13.58
C VAL A 113 3.05 -0.72 12.66
N GLY A 114 3.32 -0.81 11.34
CA GLY A 114 2.45 -1.48 10.38
C GLY A 114 2.26 -2.97 10.67
N LEU A 115 3.29 -3.66 11.16
CA LEU A 115 3.23 -5.05 11.62
C LEU A 115 2.44 -5.18 12.93
N LEU A 116 2.62 -4.26 13.87
CA LEU A 116 1.84 -4.23 15.12
C LEU A 116 0.34 -4.05 14.84
N ALA A 117 -0.01 -3.29 13.82
CA ALA A 117 -1.40 -3.10 13.41
C ALA A 117 -2.11 -4.41 13.06
N ILE A 118 -1.39 -5.42 12.55
CA ILE A 118 -1.94 -6.76 12.28
C ILE A 118 -2.47 -7.38 13.59
N GLN A 119 -1.72 -7.28 14.67
CA GLN A 119 -2.12 -7.85 15.97
C GLN A 119 -3.35 -7.14 16.53
N LEU A 120 -3.39 -5.81 16.37
CA LEU A 120 -4.56 -5.02 16.76
C LEU A 120 -5.78 -5.33 15.89
N GLU A 121 -5.58 -5.63 14.61
CA GLU A 121 -6.65 -6.07 13.71
C GLU A 121 -7.28 -7.39 14.17
N VAL A 122 -6.46 -8.37 14.60
CA VAL A 122 -6.97 -9.63 15.14
C VAL A 122 -7.84 -9.38 16.38
N VAL A 123 -7.39 -8.53 17.29
CA VAL A 123 -8.18 -8.14 18.48
C VAL A 123 -9.48 -7.46 18.09
N ALA A 124 -9.43 -6.52 17.14
CA ALA A 124 -10.62 -5.82 16.63
C ALA A 124 -11.62 -6.82 16.01
N ARG A 125 -11.16 -7.79 15.21
CA ARG A 125 -12.01 -8.83 14.61
C ARG A 125 -12.68 -9.72 15.65
N ILE A 126 -11.98 -10.07 16.74
CA ILE A 126 -12.57 -10.81 17.86
C ILE A 126 -13.70 -10.00 18.48
N ILE A 127 -13.50 -8.72 18.77
CA ILE A 127 -14.54 -7.85 19.33
C ILE A 127 -15.72 -7.70 18.36
N LEU A 128 -15.43 -7.52 17.07
CA LEU A 128 -16.46 -7.42 16.03
C LEU A 128 -17.32 -8.68 15.92
N ASN A 129 -16.76 -9.86 16.20
CA ASN A 129 -17.54 -11.10 16.21
C ASN A 129 -18.63 -11.08 17.30
N PHE A 130 -18.31 -10.57 18.50
CA PHE A 130 -19.35 -10.39 19.54
C PHE A 130 -20.42 -9.36 19.13
N VAL A 131 -20.01 -8.28 18.47
CA VAL A 131 -20.94 -7.28 17.93
C VAL A 131 -21.85 -7.90 16.87
N ALA A 132 -21.32 -8.71 15.96
CA ALA A 132 -22.09 -9.40 14.93
C ALA A 132 -23.11 -10.37 15.52
N HIS A 133 -22.71 -11.18 16.51
CA HIS A 133 -23.64 -12.07 17.21
C HIS A 133 -24.78 -11.31 17.89
N LYS A 134 -24.47 -10.15 18.50
CA LYS A 134 -25.50 -9.31 19.11
C LYS A 134 -26.45 -8.72 18.08
N MET A 135 -25.92 -8.26 16.94
CA MET A 135 -26.74 -7.78 15.82
C MET A 135 -27.67 -8.88 15.29
N GLN A 136 -27.18 -10.11 15.15
CA GLN A 136 -27.98 -11.24 14.70
C GLN A 136 -29.11 -11.59 15.69
N SER A 137 -28.82 -11.54 16.99
CA SER A 137 -29.85 -11.72 18.03
C SER A 137 -30.95 -10.66 17.95
N ASP A 138 -30.55 -9.37 17.85
CA ASP A 138 -31.49 -8.26 17.74
C ASP A 138 -32.29 -8.30 16.42
N ASN A 139 -31.70 -8.81 15.33
CA ASN A 139 -32.39 -9.06 14.07
C ASN A 139 -33.46 -10.14 14.21
N ASN A 140 -33.14 -11.25 14.86
CA ASN A 140 -34.08 -12.35 15.09
C ASN A 140 -35.28 -11.95 15.99
N GLU A 141 -35.06 -10.97 16.87
CA GLU A 141 -36.09 -10.40 17.73
C GLU A 141 -36.87 -9.25 17.08
N GLY A 142 -36.58 -8.90 15.81
CA GLY A 142 -37.23 -7.81 15.07
C GLY A 142 -36.89 -6.42 15.57
N LYS A 143 -35.78 -6.24 16.33
CA LYS A 143 -35.36 -4.97 16.93
C LYS A 143 -34.42 -4.19 15.99
N TRP A 144 -34.89 -3.85 14.81
CA TRP A 144 -34.10 -3.21 13.73
C TRP A 144 -33.39 -1.92 14.13
N GLY A 145 -34.07 -1.06 14.91
CA GLY A 145 -33.47 0.21 15.36
C GLY A 145 -32.29 0.02 16.32
N ARG A 146 -32.28 -1.08 17.09
CA ARG A 146 -31.16 -1.42 17.98
C ARG A 146 -30.02 -2.04 17.21
N MET A 147 -30.33 -2.92 16.28
CA MET A 147 -29.36 -3.51 15.36
C MET A 147 -28.58 -2.43 14.60
N ASN A 148 -29.27 -1.42 14.02
CA ASN A 148 -28.61 -0.33 13.29
C ASN A 148 -27.68 0.52 14.17
N ARG A 149 -28.04 0.76 15.44
CA ARG A 149 -27.18 1.48 16.39
C ARG A 149 -25.93 0.66 16.74
N ILE A 150 -26.07 -0.64 16.90
CA ILE A 150 -24.94 -1.54 17.18
C ILE A 150 -24.04 -1.67 15.95
N ALA A 151 -24.58 -1.64 14.74
CA ALA A 151 -23.82 -1.65 13.49
C ALA A 151 -22.82 -0.48 13.40
N LEU A 152 -23.16 0.70 13.93
CA LEU A 152 -22.25 1.86 13.96
C LEU A 152 -21.02 1.67 14.84
N LEU A 153 -21.02 0.69 15.75
CA LEU A 153 -19.82 0.35 16.53
C LEU A 153 -18.76 -0.35 15.66
N GLY A 154 -19.14 -0.97 14.55
CA GLY A 154 -18.22 -1.64 13.64
C GLY A 154 -17.10 -0.73 13.15
N PRO A 155 -17.39 0.35 12.43
CA PRO A 155 -16.38 1.31 11.98
C PRO A 155 -15.56 1.92 13.12
N ALA A 156 -16.17 2.18 14.28
CA ALA A 156 -15.46 2.72 15.45
C ALA A 156 -14.42 1.73 15.99
N ILE A 157 -14.77 0.45 16.12
CA ILE A 157 -13.85 -0.60 16.57
C ILE A 157 -12.73 -0.80 15.55
N CYS A 158 -13.07 -0.83 14.26
CA CYS A 158 -12.07 -0.90 13.19
C CYS A 158 -11.09 0.27 13.25
N SER A 159 -11.57 1.49 13.50
CA SER A 159 -10.71 2.69 13.59
C SER A 159 -9.67 2.59 14.71
N LEU A 160 -9.99 1.91 15.83
CA LEU A 160 -9.09 1.81 16.98
C LEU A 160 -7.76 1.12 16.62
N GLN A 161 -7.76 0.18 15.70
CA GLN A 161 -6.54 -0.55 15.31
C GLN A 161 -5.44 0.37 14.73
N THR A 162 -5.83 1.44 14.05
CA THR A 162 -4.89 2.43 13.48
C THR A 162 -4.77 3.67 14.35
N LEU A 163 -5.85 4.07 15.03
CA LEU A 163 -5.85 5.23 15.93
C LEU A 163 -4.92 5.04 17.12
N ILE A 164 -4.97 3.88 17.78
CA ILE A 164 -4.16 3.63 18.99
C ILE A 164 -2.67 3.83 18.69
N PRO A 165 -2.03 3.12 17.73
CA PRO A 165 -0.62 3.33 17.46
C PRO A 165 -0.31 4.75 16.98
N THR A 166 -1.20 5.37 16.19
CA THR A 166 -0.98 6.73 15.69
C THR A 166 -1.02 7.75 16.83
N VAL A 167 -2.00 7.66 17.73
CA VAL A 167 -2.08 8.56 18.89
C VAL A 167 -0.86 8.41 19.78
N ILE A 168 -0.38 7.19 20.02
CA ILE A 168 0.83 6.95 20.80
C ILE A 168 2.03 7.62 20.13
N VAL A 169 2.23 7.43 18.84
CA VAL A 169 3.36 8.03 18.11
C VAL A 169 3.24 9.56 18.07
N VAL A 170 2.06 10.10 17.83
CA VAL A 170 1.82 11.56 17.78
C VAL A 170 1.97 12.22 19.15
N ALA A 171 1.50 11.57 20.23
CA ALA A 171 1.58 12.11 21.60
C ALA A 171 3.01 12.10 22.15
N PHE A 172 3.74 11.02 21.90
CA PHE A 172 5.10 10.85 22.41
C PHE A 172 6.19 11.29 21.41
N GLY A 173 5.84 11.43 20.13
CA GLY A 173 6.62 12.05 19.06
C GLY A 173 8.08 11.58 19.02
N ALA A 174 8.98 12.56 18.89
CA ALA A 174 10.43 12.29 18.83
C ALA A 174 11.00 11.56 20.05
N SER A 175 10.35 11.64 21.21
CA SER A 175 10.82 10.97 22.43
C SER A 175 10.70 9.46 22.33
N VAL A 176 9.58 8.94 21.79
CA VAL A 176 9.40 7.50 21.56
C VAL A 176 10.33 7.02 20.46
N VAL A 177 10.47 7.80 19.37
CA VAL A 177 11.40 7.47 18.28
C VAL A 177 12.83 7.41 18.80
N ASN A 178 13.24 8.43 19.56
CA ASN A 178 14.59 8.46 20.16
C ASN A 178 14.79 7.33 21.19
N LEU A 179 13.76 6.97 21.92
CA LEU A 179 13.83 5.82 22.84
C LEU A 179 13.95 4.51 22.07
N ILE A 180 13.13 4.32 21.05
CA ILE A 180 13.17 3.15 20.17
C ILE A 180 14.53 3.05 19.48
N LEU A 181 15.04 4.14 18.90
CA LEU A 181 16.34 4.19 18.23
C LEU A 181 17.51 3.97 19.18
N LYS A 182 17.39 4.34 20.47
CA LYS A 182 18.41 4.08 21.49
C LYS A 182 18.37 2.63 22.02
N VAL A 183 17.19 2.03 22.07
CA VAL A 183 17.01 0.65 22.53
C VAL A 183 17.31 -0.36 21.42
N ILE A 184 17.06 0.02 20.17
CA ILE A 184 17.38 -0.83 19.02
C ILE A 184 18.87 -0.74 18.73
N PRO A 185 19.63 -1.85 18.84
CA PRO A 185 21.05 -1.87 18.47
C PRO A 185 21.25 -1.50 16.99
N GLU A 186 22.37 -0.88 16.66
CA GLU A 186 22.71 -0.44 15.29
C GLU A 186 22.63 -1.57 14.25
N TRP A 187 22.95 -2.81 14.62
CA TRP A 187 22.84 -3.96 13.72
C TRP A 187 21.40 -4.27 13.31
N ILE A 188 20.42 -4.00 14.18
CA ILE A 188 18.99 -4.15 13.85
C ILE A 188 18.58 -3.02 12.89
N THR A 189 18.97 -1.79 13.17
CA THR A 189 18.63 -0.63 12.32
C THR A 189 19.23 -0.78 10.93
N ASN A 190 20.50 -1.19 10.86
CA ASN A 190 21.18 -1.48 9.59
C ASN A 190 20.53 -2.68 8.87
N GLY A 191 20.20 -3.75 9.60
CA GLY A 191 19.49 -4.90 9.05
C GLY A 191 18.11 -4.54 8.50
N LEU A 192 17.33 -3.71 9.22
CA LEU A 192 16.03 -3.20 8.76
C LEU A 192 16.17 -2.28 7.54
N SER A 193 17.20 -1.44 7.50
CA SER A 193 17.48 -0.58 6.33
C SER A 193 17.81 -1.42 5.09
N ILE A 194 18.65 -2.44 5.24
CA ILE A 194 18.95 -3.39 4.15
C ILE A 194 17.68 -4.14 3.74
N ALA A 195 16.91 -4.67 4.69
CA ALA A 195 15.66 -5.36 4.42
C ALA A 195 14.64 -4.44 3.73
N ALA A 196 14.51 -3.19 4.18
CA ALA A 196 13.66 -2.19 3.55
C ALA A 196 14.04 -1.93 2.08
N GLY A 197 15.35 -1.90 1.78
CA GLY A 197 15.84 -1.81 0.40
C GLY A 197 15.60 -3.07 -0.44
N MET A 198 15.61 -4.26 0.18
CA MET A 198 15.38 -5.53 -0.50
C MET A 198 13.89 -5.84 -0.72
N LEU A 199 13.00 -5.43 0.17
CA LEU A 199 11.56 -5.73 0.10
C LEU A 199 10.91 -5.28 -1.22
N PRO A 200 11.17 -4.07 -1.75
CA PRO A 200 10.64 -3.66 -3.05
C PRO A 200 11.10 -4.58 -4.18
N VAL A 201 12.37 -5.03 -4.15
CA VAL A 201 12.92 -5.95 -5.16
C VAL A 201 12.23 -7.30 -5.08
N VAL A 202 12.02 -7.83 -3.88
CA VAL A 202 11.26 -9.06 -3.64
C VAL A 202 9.82 -8.90 -4.12
N GLY A 203 9.19 -7.75 -3.83
CA GLY A 203 7.85 -7.42 -4.31
C GLY A 203 7.73 -7.46 -5.82
N ILE A 204 8.64 -6.82 -6.53
CA ILE A 204 8.70 -6.84 -8.00
C ILE A 204 8.97 -8.26 -8.51
N ALA A 205 9.89 -9.00 -7.89
CA ALA A 205 10.20 -10.38 -8.28
C ALA A 205 8.98 -11.32 -8.11
N MET A 206 8.20 -11.14 -7.03
CA MET A 206 6.94 -11.86 -6.83
C MET A 206 5.91 -11.51 -7.88
N LEU A 207 5.76 -10.24 -8.22
CA LEU A 207 4.87 -9.78 -9.29
C LEU A 207 5.27 -10.40 -10.64
N MET A 208 6.56 -10.41 -10.95
CA MET A 208 7.09 -11.05 -12.16
C MET A 208 6.80 -12.56 -12.20
N ARG A 209 6.72 -13.24 -11.07
CA ARG A 209 6.38 -14.67 -11.00
C ARG A 209 4.97 -14.98 -11.51
N TYR A 210 4.02 -14.05 -11.33
CA TYR A 210 2.64 -14.19 -11.81
C TYR A 210 2.45 -13.72 -13.25
N MET A 211 3.44 -13.04 -13.83
CA MET A 211 3.41 -12.60 -15.22
C MET A 211 4.09 -13.61 -16.13
N PRO A 212 3.71 -13.71 -17.41
CA PRO A 212 4.39 -14.57 -18.39
C PRO A 212 5.76 -13.98 -18.81
N VAL A 213 6.69 -13.88 -17.84
CA VAL A 213 8.01 -13.24 -17.99
C VAL A 213 8.80 -13.78 -19.17
N LYS A 214 8.73 -15.09 -19.42
CA LYS A 214 9.45 -15.72 -20.56
C LYS A 214 9.03 -15.13 -21.90
N LYS A 215 7.75 -14.77 -22.06
CA LYS A 215 7.21 -14.16 -23.28
C LYS A 215 7.67 -12.71 -23.44
N PHE A 216 7.81 -12.00 -22.33
CA PHE A 216 8.12 -10.56 -22.31
C PHE A 216 9.56 -10.25 -21.86
N LEU A 217 10.42 -11.27 -21.80
CA LEU A 217 11.82 -11.14 -21.40
C LEU A 217 12.59 -10.03 -22.16
N PRO A 218 12.44 -9.85 -23.48
CA PRO A 218 13.11 -8.78 -24.21
C PRO A 218 12.79 -7.38 -23.67
N PHE A 219 11.52 -7.14 -23.30
CA PHE A 219 11.10 -5.84 -22.76
C PHE A 219 11.66 -5.59 -21.37
N ILE A 220 11.80 -6.64 -20.55
CA ILE A 220 12.41 -6.55 -19.21
C ILE A 220 13.89 -6.20 -19.35
N LEU A 221 14.61 -6.84 -20.28
CA LEU A 221 16.02 -6.56 -20.53
C LEU A 221 16.24 -5.13 -21.04
N ILE A 222 15.37 -4.63 -21.92
CA ILE A 222 15.41 -3.24 -22.39
C ILE A 222 15.20 -2.28 -21.21
N GLY A 223 14.20 -2.51 -20.37
CA GLY A 223 13.94 -1.70 -19.18
C GLY A 223 15.12 -1.70 -18.21
N PHE A 224 15.76 -2.86 -18.02
CA PHE A 224 16.96 -2.99 -17.19
C PHE A 224 18.12 -2.14 -17.73
N VAL A 225 18.40 -2.22 -19.04
CA VAL A 225 19.47 -1.45 -19.68
C VAL A 225 19.20 0.06 -19.55
N LEU A 226 17.96 0.49 -19.81
CA LEU A 226 17.57 1.89 -19.67
C LEU A 226 17.77 2.42 -18.24
N SER A 227 17.46 1.60 -17.23
CA SER A 227 17.61 1.96 -15.82
C SER A 227 19.08 1.90 -15.38
N ALA A 228 19.74 0.76 -15.59
CA ALA A 228 21.03 0.47 -14.98
C ALA A 228 22.22 1.14 -15.72
N TYR A 229 22.13 1.28 -17.03
CA TYR A 229 23.23 1.84 -17.84
C TYR A 229 22.99 3.26 -18.29
N LEU A 230 21.76 3.63 -18.62
CA LEU A 230 21.44 4.97 -19.12
C LEU A 230 20.89 5.90 -18.03
N ASN A 231 20.70 5.40 -16.79
CA ASN A 231 20.15 6.15 -15.67
C ASN A 231 18.85 6.92 -16.02
N VAL A 232 18.02 6.36 -16.91
CA VAL A 232 16.76 6.97 -17.27
C VAL A 232 15.81 6.92 -16.07
N PRO A 233 15.17 8.04 -15.68
CA PRO A 233 14.18 8.03 -14.60
C PRO A 233 13.08 7.01 -14.84
N VAL A 234 12.60 6.37 -13.77
CA VAL A 234 11.56 5.30 -13.82
C VAL A 234 10.33 5.73 -14.61
N LEU A 235 9.94 7.01 -14.49
CA LEU A 235 8.82 7.57 -15.25
C LEU A 235 9.06 7.51 -16.78
N GLY A 236 10.28 7.81 -17.21
CA GLY A 236 10.66 7.74 -18.64
C GLY A 236 10.60 6.28 -19.14
N ILE A 237 11.10 5.33 -18.34
CA ILE A 237 11.04 3.90 -18.65
C ILE A 237 9.58 3.42 -18.71
N ALA A 238 8.72 3.90 -17.81
CA ALA A 238 7.30 3.55 -17.80
C ALA A 238 6.59 4.04 -19.07
N ILE A 239 6.89 5.25 -19.56
CA ILE A 239 6.33 5.80 -20.80
C ILE A 239 6.77 4.97 -22.03
N VAL A 240 8.07 4.65 -22.10
CA VAL A 240 8.60 3.79 -23.17
C VAL A 240 7.97 2.39 -23.13
N GLY A 241 7.86 1.82 -21.93
CA GLY A 241 7.22 0.51 -21.71
C GLY A 241 5.74 0.52 -22.12
N PHE A 242 5.00 1.58 -21.78
CA PHE A 242 3.61 1.74 -22.21
C PHE A 242 3.48 1.84 -23.72
N ALA A 243 4.32 2.65 -24.39
CA ALA A 243 4.34 2.76 -25.84
C ALA A 243 4.64 1.42 -26.53
N ALA A 244 5.63 0.66 -26.00
CA ALA A 244 5.96 -0.67 -26.50
C ALA A 244 4.81 -1.67 -26.29
N ALA A 245 4.16 -1.65 -25.14
CA ALA A 245 3.00 -2.50 -24.83
C ALA A 245 1.82 -2.19 -25.76
N PHE A 246 1.54 -0.91 -26.00
CA PHE A 246 0.49 -0.47 -26.91
C PHE A 246 0.77 -0.92 -28.36
N GLY A 247 2.01 -0.76 -28.83
CA GLY A 247 2.42 -1.25 -30.15
C GLY A 247 2.29 -2.77 -30.29
N TYR A 248 2.74 -3.51 -29.27
CA TYR A 248 2.59 -4.96 -29.24
C TYR A 248 1.12 -5.41 -29.27
N PHE A 249 0.26 -4.74 -28.50
CA PHE A 249 -1.18 -5.02 -28.47
C PHE A 249 -1.83 -4.79 -29.84
N LYS A 250 -1.49 -3.68 -30.51
CA LYS A 250 -2.01 -3.39 -31.84
C LYS A 250 -1.62 -4.45 -32.89
N ILE A 251 -0.35 -4.87 -32.88
CA ILE A 251 0.14 -5.94 -33.77
C ILE A 251 -0.60 -7.26 -33.49
N GLN A 252 -0.93 -7.54 -32.22
CA GLN A 252 -1.61 -8.78 -31.86
C GLN A 252 -3.07 -8.76 -32.33
N LEU A 253 -3.76 -7.62 -32.22
CA LEU A 253 -5.12 -7.47 -32.77
C LEU A 253 -5.15 -7.64 -34.29
N GLU A 254 -4.21 -7.03 -35.02
CA GLU A 254 -4.11 -7.20 -36.48
C GLU A 254 -3.88 -8.68 -36.89
N LYS A 255 -3.08 -9.40 -36.10
CA LYS A 255 -2.87 -10.85 -36.36
C LYS A 255 -4.12 -11.67 -36.09
N GLU A 256 -4.88 -11.35 -35.06
CA GLU A 256 -6.15 -12.05 -34.77
C GLU A 256 -7.22 -11.75 -35.82
N GLU A 257 -7.29 -10.51 -36.33
CA GLU A 257 -8.18 -10.14 -37.42
C GLU A 257 -7.81 -10.88 -38.74
N ILE A 258 -6.51 -10.97 -39.05
CA ILE A 258 -6.04 -11.71 -40.23
C ILE A 258 -6.33 -13.20 -40.07
N ALA A 259 -6.11 -13.77 -38.90
CA ALA A 259 -6.41 -15.19 -38.61
C ALA A 259 -7.91 -15.50 -38.70
N ALA A 260 -8.77 -14.56 -38.28
CA ALA A 260 -10.21 -14.70 -38.40
C ALA A 260 -10.73 -14.49 -39.84
N ALA A 261 -9.99 -13.73 -40.65
CA ALA A 261 -10.34 -13.46 -42.06
C ALA A 261 -9.88 -14.56 -43.04
N VAL A 262 -8.98 -15.48 -42.62
CA VAL A 262 -8.59 -16.66 -43.42
C VAL A 262 -9.66 -17.72 -43.21
N PRO A 263 -10.52 -18.03 -44.23
CA PRO A 263 -11.43 -19.14 -44.15
C PRO A 263 -10.60 -20.43 -43.93
N ALA A 264 -11.05 -21.30 -43.06
CA ALA A 264 -10.48 -22.62 -42.87
C ALA A 264 -10.36 -23.27 -44.30
N ALA A 265 -9.20 -23.16 -44.88
CA ALA A 265 -8.90 -23.85 -46.12
C ALA A 265 -9.11 -25.36 -45.86
N GLY A 266 -10.07 -25.91 -46.63
CA GLY A 266 -10.72 -27.17 -46.45
C GLY A 266 -9.85 -28.31 -45.89
N THR A 267 -10.40 -29.01 -44.95
CA THR A 267 -10.18 -30.42 -44.81
C THR A 267 -10.38 -31.04 -46.20
N VAL A 268 -9.28 -31.36 -46.86
CA VAL A 268 -9.34 -32.25 -48.01
C VAL A 268 -9.85 -33.56 -47.44
N ASP A 269 -11.12 -33.87 -47.72
CA ASP A 269 -11.66 -35.22 -47.59
C ASP A 269 -10.70 -36.14 -48.35
N GLU A 270 -9.92 -36.93 -47.64
CA GLU A 270 -9.36 -38.17 -48.17
C GLU A 270 -10.57 -39.08 -48.41
N MET A 271 -11.06 -38.94 -49.63
CA MET A 271 -12.02 -39.86 -50.21
C MET A 271 -11.32 -41.20 -50.31
N GLY A 272 -11.92 -42.20 -49.71
CA GLY A 272 -11.45 -43.57 -49.62
C GLY A 272 -10.97 -44.14 -50.96
N ASP A 273 -9.94 -44.93 -50.85
CA ASP A 273 -9.61 -45.96 -51.77
C ASP A 273 -9.87 -47.29 -51.06
N ASP A 274 -11.13 -47.72 -51.19
CA ASP A 274 -11.48 -49.16 -51.12
C ASP A 274 -10.89 -49.88 -52.35
N PHE A 275 -9.83 -50.58 -52.14
CA PHE A 275 -9.48 -51.73 -53.05
C PHE A 275 -9.22 -52.91 -52.17
N ASP A 276 -10.12 -53.92 -52.37
CA ASP A 276 -10.03 -55.30 -52.05
C ASP A 276 -8.66 -55.88 -52.38
N GLU A 277 -8.04 -56.65 -51.46
CA GLU A 277 -7.67 -58.04 -51.53
C GLU A 277 -7.05 -58.54 -50.22
#